data_32ccd5693c5cb74a3c73746ccacf88c7
#
_entry.id   32ccd5693c5cb74a3c73746ccacf88c7
#
_cell.length_a   1.000
_cell.length_b   1.000
_cell.length_c   1.000
_cell.angle_alpha   90.00
_cell.angle_beta   90.00
_cell.angle_gamma   90.00
#
_symmetry.space_group_name_H-M   'P 1'
#
loop_
_entity.id
_entity.type
_entity.pdbx_description
1 polymer ?
#
loop_
_entity_poly.entity_id
_entity_poly.type
_entity_poly.pdbx_seq_one_letter_code
_entity_poly.pdbx_strand_id
1 'polypeptide(L)'
;DVYKRQAVKYSKEREQFGRSICKFQALSFKMADMAMKIEAARLLVYRAANLKNEGKPYSAAAAMAKCFASDVAMEVTTDAVQIFGGYGYTVDYPAERYMRNAKITQIYEGTNEVQRMVISRDLLSDKKKK
;
A
#
# COMPACT_ATOMS: atom_id res chain seq x y z
N ASP A 1 -6.65 -1.79 1.63
CA ASP A 1 -7.36 -2.59 2.62
C ASP A 1 -8.45 -3.48 1.99
N VAL A 2 -9.30 -2.93 1.10
CA VAL A 2 -10.34 -3.71 0.40
C VAL A 2 -9.75 -4.93 -0.32
N TYR A 3 -8.66 -4.76 -1.02
CA TYR A 3 -8.00 -5.82 -1.82
C TYR A 3 -7.39 -6.91 -0.94
N LYS A 4 -6.77 -6.53 0.18
CA LYS A 4 -6.30 -7.49 1.19
C LYS A 4 -7.47 -8.32 1.70
N ARG A 5 -8.61 -7.69 2.05
CA ARG A 5 -9.80 -8.42 2.55
C ARG A 5 -10.35 -9.40 1.53
N GLN A 6 -10.38 -9.04 0.24
CA GLN A 6 -10.79 -9.93 -0.83
C GLN A 6 -9.83 -11.11 -0.99
N ALA A 7 -8.51 -10.87 -0.98
CA ALA A 7 -7.51 -11.94 -1.04
C ALA A 7 -7.60 -12.90 0.16
N VAL A 8 -7.79 -12.35 1.37
CA VAL A 8 -8.02 -13.16 2.58
C VAL A 8 -9.28 -14.02 2.47
N LYS A 9 -10.40 -13.45 1.99
CA LYS A 9 -11.64 -14.19 1.77
C LYS A 9 -11.41 -15.33 0.78
N TYR A 10 -10.89 -15.02 -0.40
CA TYR A 10 -10.60 -16.01 -1.43
C TYR A 10 -9.69 -17.14 -0.92
N SER A 11 -8.64 -16.81 -0.16
CA SER A 11 -7.69 -17.78 0.37
C SER A 11 -8.31 -18.79 1.35
N LYS A 12 -9.41 -18.43 2.01
CA LYS A 12 -10.18 -19.32 2.88
C LYS A 12 -11.10 -20.27 2.12
N GLU A 13 -11.59 -19.83 0.96
CA GLU A 13 -12.54 -20.56 0.13
C GLU A 13 -11.84 -21.47 -0.90
N ARG A 14 -10.71 -21.01 -1.44
CA ARG A 14 -9.94 -21.75 -2.44
C ARG A 14 -9.17 -22.88 -1.81
N GLU A 15 -9.34 -24.09 -2.36
CA GLU A 15 -8.61 -25.28 -1.92
C GLU A 15 -7.60 -25.75 -2.98
N GLN A 16 -6.44 -26.17 -2.52
CA GLN A 16 -5.41 -26.86 -3.29
C GLN A 16 -4.67 -27.84 -2.37
N PHE A 17 -4.22 -28.96 -2.93
CA PHE A 17 -3.51 -30.00 -2.16
C PHE A 17 -4.30 -30.46 -0.92
N GLY A 18 -5.63 -30.56 -1.05
CA GLY A 18 -6.52 -31.08 -0.01
C GLY A 18 -6.81 -30.13 1.16
N ARG A 19 -6.49 -28.84 1.03
CA ARG A 19 -6.77 -27.83 2.08
C ARG A 19 -6.92 -26.43 1.52
N SER A 20 -7.58 -25.56 2.31
CA SER A 20 -7.68 -24.12 1.98
C SER A 20 -6.29 -23.49 1.86
N ILE A 21 -6.09 -22.65 0.85
CA ILE A 21 -4.76 -22.09 0.55
C ILE A 21 -4.25 -21.14 1.65
N CYS A 22 -5.12 -20.55 2.47
CA CYS A 22 -4.72 -19.74 3.63
C CYS A 22 -3.92 -20.54 4.68
N LYS A 23 -3.98 -21.88 4.66
CA LYS A 23 -3.23 -22.76 5.58
C LYS A 23 -1.78 -22.99 5.13
N PHE A 24 -1.39 -22.53 3.95
CA PHE A 24 0.01 -22.53 3.53
C PHE A 24 0.72 -21.34 4.15
N GLN A 25 1.80 -21.60 4.89
CA GLN A 25 2.53 -20.60 5.67
C GLN A 25 3.01 -19.43 4.80
N ALA A 26 3.52 -19.70 3.60
CA ALA A 26 3.95 -18.67 2.67
C ALA A 26 2.83 -17.66 2.34
N LEU A 27 1.57 -18.13 2.19
CA LEU A 27 0.43 -17.26 1.91
C LEU A 27 -0.08 -16.56 3.17
N SER A 28 -0.09 -17.25 4.33
CA SER A 28 -0.49 -16.62 5.59
C SER A 28 0.47 -15.50 6.00
N PHE A 29 1.77 -15.68 5.82
CA PHE A 29 2.77 -14.64 6.09
C PHE A 29 2.65 -13.46 5.12
N LYS A 30 2.44 -13.73 3.84
CA LYS A 30 2.17 -12.69 2.84
C LYS A 30 0.98 -11.82 3.25
N MET A 31 -0.13 -12.42 3.69
CA MET A 31 -1.31 -11.67 4.16
C MET A 31 -1.03 -10.88 5.44
N ALA A 32 -0.19 -11.37 6.34
CA ALA A 32 0.24 -10.64 7.52
C ALA A 32 1.08 -9.41 7.14
N ASP A 33 2.04 -9.56 6.22
CA ASP A 33 2.85 -8.45 5.72
C ASP A 33 1.99 -7.38 5.03
N MET A 34 1.02 -7.80 4.21
CA MET A 34 0.04 -6.88 3.62
C MET A 34 -0.71 -6.07 4.69
N ALA A 35 -1.12 -6.72 5.80
CA ALA A 35 -1.84 -6.05 6.87
C ALA A 35 -0.96 -5.01 7.59
N MET A 36 0.27 -5.36 7.93
CA MET A 36 1.23 -4.46 8.58
C MET A 36 1.55 -3.24 7.72
N LYS A 37 1.82 -3.44 6.43
CA LYS A 37 2.13 -2.35 5.48
C LYS A 37 0.96 -1.39 5.30
N ILE A 38 -0.27 -1.91 5.19
CA ILE A 38 -1.47 -1.08 5.09
C ILE A 38 -1.66 -0.22 6.34
N GLU A 39 -1.45 -0.79 7.52
CA GLU A 39 -1.59 -0.05 8.78
C GLU A 39 -0.53 1.04 8.91
N ALA A 40 0.72 0.75 8.57
CA ALA A 40 1.79 1.74 8.55
C ALA A 40 1.48 2.89 7.55
N ALA A 41 0.97 2.57 6.36
CA ALA A 41 0.55 3.57 5.38
C ALA A 41 -0.59 4.46 5.91
N ARG A 42 -1.59 3.86 6.55
CA ARG A 42 -2.73 4.58 7.18
C ARG A 42 -2.25 5.56 8.24
N LEU A 43 -1.36 5.13 9.12
CA LEU A 43 -0.82 5.97 10.18
C LEU A 43 -0.02 7.17 9.63
N LEU A 44 0.74 6.99 8.55
CA LEU A 44 1.43 8.11 7.89
C LEU A 44 0.44 9.13 7.30
N VAL A 45 -0.64 8.67 6.67
CA VAL A 45 -1.69 9.55 6.14
C VAL A 45 -2.37 10.32 7.27
N TYR A 46 -2.74 9.65 8.36
CA TYR A 46 -3.37 10.32 9.51
C TYR A 46 -2.44 11.31 10.18
N ARG A 47 -1.14 10.99 10.29
CA ARG A 47 -0.14 11.92 10.80
C ARG A 47 -0.09 13.21 9.96
N ALA A 48 -0.04 13.08 8.63
CA ALA A 48 -0.02 14.24 7.74
C ALA A 48 -1.31 15.08 7.87
N ALA A 49 -2.47 14.42 7.93
CA ALA A 49 -3.76 15.08 8.10
C ALA A 49 -3.85 15.83 9.44
N ASN A 50 -3.40 15.22 10.53
CA ASN A 50 -3.39 15.85 11.85
C ASN A 50 -2.49 17.10 11.90
N LEU A 51 -1.28 17.02 11.34
CA LEU A 51 -0.38 18.16 11.24
C LEU A 51 -1.04 19.33 10.49
N LYS A 52 -1.73 19.03 9.38
CA LYS A 52 -2.48 20.03 8.61
C LYS A 52 -3.60 20.66 9.44
N ASN A 53 -4.38 19.85 10.15
CA ASN A 53 -5.49 20.33 10.99
C ASN A 53 -5.02 21.20 12.16
N GLU A 54 -3.82 20.91 12.68
CA GLU A 54 -3.19 21.68 13.75
C GLU A 54 -2.46 22.94 13.25
N GLY A 55 -2.52 23.25 11.95
CA GLY A 55 -1.81 24.38 11.35
C GLY A 55 -0.28 24.25 11.37
N LYS A 56 0.25 23.05 11.58
CA LYS A 56 1.68 22.75 11.61
C LYS A 56 2.24 22.48 10.21
N PRO A 57 3.55 22.66 9.98
CA PRO A 57 4.19 22.26 8.73
C PRO A 57 3.96 20.77 8.44
N TYR A 58 3.34 20.43 7.30
CA TYR A 58 2.95 19.06 6.96
C TYR A 58 3.49 18.59 5.61
N SER A 59 4.14 19.43 4.83
CA SER A 59 4.56 19.11 3.45
C SER A 59 5.42 17.83 3.38
N ALA A 60 6.45 17.73 4.22
CA ALA A 60 7.29 16.52 4.24
C ALA A 60 6.52 15.28 4.71
N ALA A 61 5.64 15.41 5.71
CA ALA A 61 4.80 14.32 6.18
C ALA A 61 3.82 13.85 5.09
N ALA A 62 3.22 14.79 4.34
CA ALA A 62 2.35 14.47 3.20
C ALA A 62 3.11 13.75 2.08
N ALA A 63 4.32 14.21 1.76
CA ALA A 63 5.18 13.56 0.78
C ALA A 63 5.57 12.13 1.20
N MET A 64 5.92 11.92 2.48
CA MET A 64 6.18 10.59 3.04
C MET A 64 4.94 9.69 2.94
N ALA A 65 3.78 10.21 3.34
CA ALA A 65 2.52 9.47 3.30
C ALA A 65 2.16 9.05 1.87
N LYS A 66 2.22 9.98 0.91
CA LYS A 66 1.93 9.70 -0.51
C LYS A 66 2.90 8.68 -1.09
N CYS A 67 4.19 8.86 -0.90
CA CYS A 67 5.21 7.97 -1.42
C CYS A 67 5.05 6.55 -0.86
N PHE A 68 4.98 6.41 0.47
CA PHE A 68 4.87 5.12 1.13
C PHE A 68 3.53 4.43 0.82
N ALA A 69 2.41 5.14 0.91
CA ALA A 69 1.09 4.55 0.68
C ALA A 69 0.91 4.07 -0.76
N SER A 70 1.44 4.78 -1.76
CA SER A 70 1.36 4.35 -3.16
C SER A 70 2.28 3.16 -3.46
N ASP A 71 3.47 3.09 -2.86
CA ASP A 71 4.35 1.92 -2.98
C ASP A 71 3.70 0.69 -2.32
N VAL A 72 3.13 0.84 -1.13
CA VAL A 72 2.36 -0.21 -0.45
C VAL A 72 1.12 -0.63 -1.24
N ALA A 73 0.39 0.32 -1.84
CA ALA A 73 -0.77 0.00 -2.67
C ALA A 73 -0.37 -0.89 -3.85
N MET A 74 0.73 -0.58 -4.52
CA MET A 74 1.24 -1.38 -5.64
C MET A 74 1.66 -2.79 -5.19
N GLU A 75 2.39 -2.88 -4.08
CA GLU A 75 2.84 -4.15 -3.53
C GLU A 75 1.66 -5.04 -3.10
N VAL A 76 0.75 -4.50 -2.30
CA VAL A 76 -0.41 -5.23 -1.77
C VAL A 76 -1.35 -5.69 -2.89
N THR A 77 -1.56 -4.89 -3.93
CA THR A 77 -2.41 -5.30 -5.05
C THR A 77 -1.75 -6.36 -5.93
N THR A 78 -0.43 -6.29 -6.11
CA THR A 78 0.35 -7.35 -6.78
C THR A 78 0.28 -8.67 -5.99
N ASP A 79 0.45 -8.60 -4.67
CA ASP A 79 0.31 -9.77 -3.79
C ASP A 79 -1.11 -10.33 -3.78
N ALA A 80 -2.13 -9.49 -3.89
CA ALA A 80 -3.51 -9.94 -4.02
C ALA A 80 -3.70 -10.74 -5.32
N VAL A 81 -3.20 -10.26 -6.47
CA VAL A 81 -3.22 -11.02 -7.73
C VAL A 81 -2.52 -12.37 -7.55
N GLN A 82 -1.35 -12.40 -6.88
CA GLN A 82 -0.61 -13.62 -6.64
C GLN A 82 -1.39 -14.63 -5.77
N ILE A 83 -2.12 -14.15 -4.75
CA ILE A 83 -2.96 -15.02 -3.89
C ILE A 83 -4.13 -15.61 -4.68
N PHE A 84 -4.74 -14.83 -5.57
CA PHE A 84 -5.80 -15.32 -6.48
C PHE A 84 -5.26 -16.28 -7.55
N GLY A 85 -3.94 -16.27 -7.82
CA GLY A 85 -3.33 -17.08 -8.86
C GLY A 85 -3.86 -16.72 -10.25
N GLY A 86 -4.09 -17.72 -11.12
CA GLY A 86 -4.59 -17.51 -12.48
C GLY A 86 -5.88 -16.70 -12.53
N TYR A 87 -6.79 -16.91 -11.60
CA TYR A 87 -8.04 -16.14 -11.51
C TYR A 87 -7.81 -14.65 -11.23
N GLY A 88 -6.77 -14.29 -10.49
CA GLY A 88 -6.43 -12.89 -10.22
C GLY A 88 -5.92 -12.12 -11.45
N TYR A 89 -5.49 -12.84 -12.48
CA TYR A 89 -5.00 -12.29 -13.73
C TYR A 89 -6.10 -12.08 -14.77
N THR A 90 -7.26 -12.73 -14.61
CA THR A 90 -8.41 -12.60 -15.50
C THR A 90 -9.32 -11.44 -15.09
N VAL A 91 -10.12 -10.95 -16.05
CA VAL A 91 -11.06 -9.84 -15.82
C VAL A 91 -12.30 -10.23 -15.02
N ASP A 92 -12.51 -11.54 -14.80
CA ASP A 92 -13.63 -12.05 -14.01
C ASP A 92 -13.52 -11.67 -12.52
N TYR A 93 -12.29 -11.43 -12.07
CA TYR A 93 -11.99 -10.93 -10.72
C TYR A 93 -11.39 -9.53 -10.78
N PRO A 94 -11.73 -8.64 -9.85
CA PRO A 94 -11.26 -7.26 -9.90
C PRO A 94 -9.78 -7.07 -9.51
N ALA A 95 -9.05 -8.13 -9.16
CA ALA A 95 -7.68 -8.07 -8.64
C ALA A 95 -6.71 -7.42 -9.63
N GLU A 96 -6.75 -7.80 -10.92
CA GLU A 96 -5.89 -7.25 -11.97
C GLU A 96 -6.15 -5.74 -12.16
N ARG A 97 -7.43 -5.34 -12.16
CA ARG A 97 -7.82 -3.93 -12.32
C ARG A 97 -7.29 -3.08 -11.16
N TYR A 98 -7.34 -3.60 -9.95
CA TYR A 98 -6.85 -2.88 -8.78
C TYR A 98 -5.33 -2.72 -8.77
N MET A 99 -4.59 -3.71 -9.26
CA MET A 99 -3.15 -3.59 -9.46
C MET A 99 -2.82 -2.50 -10.49
N ARG A 100 -3.54 -2.45 -11.61
CA ARG A 100 -3.39 -1.39 -12.62
C ARG A 100 -3.74 -0.01 -12.05
N ASN A 101 -4.83 0.09 -11.29
CA ASN A 101 -5.24 1.33 -10.63
C ASN A 101 -4.26 1.78 -9.54
N ALA A 102 -3.62 0.84 -8.84
CA ALA A 102 -2.59 1.19 -7.87
C ALA A 102 -1.38 1.86 -8.53
N LYS A 103 -1.00 1.43 -9.74
CA LYS A 103 0.18 1.99 -10.43
C LYS A 103 0.10 3.49 -10.66
N ILE A 104 -1.06 4.03 -11.01
CA ILE A 104 -1.20 5.47 -11.26
C ILE A 104 -0.91 6.30 -10.00
N THR A 105 -1.14 5.74 -8.80
CA THR A 105 -0.89 6.44 -7.54
C THR A 105 0.58 6.75 -7.30
N GLN A 106 1.50 6.00 -7.92
CA GLN A 106 2.93 6.29 -7.88
C GLN A 106 3.35 7.41 -8.85
N ILE A 107 2.48 7.78 -9.80
CA ILE A 107 2.80 8.66 -10.93
C ILE A 107 2.17 10.04 -10.75
N TYR A 108 0.86 10.09 -10.51
CA TYR A 108 0.12 11.36 -10.46
C TYR A 108 0.40 12.16 -9.17
N GLU A 109 -0.02 13.43 -9.15
CA GLU A 109 0.14 14.36 -8.02
C GLU A 109 1.60 14.49 -7.57
N GLY A 110 2.51 14.44 -8.53
CA GLY A 110 3.95 14.34 -8.33
C GLY A 110 4.41 12.90 -8.11
N THR A 111 5.28 12.42 -9.01
CA THR A 111 5.78 11.04 -8.95
C THR A 111 6.44 10.74 -7.60
N ASN A 112 6.62 9.47 -7.27
CA ASN A 112 7.29 9.10 -6.01
C ASN A 112 8.74 9.58 -5.95
N GLU A 113 9.39 9.81 -7.11
CA GLU A 113 10.70 10.48 -7.19
C GLU A 113 10.59 11.94 -6.75
N VAL A 114 9.57 12.67 -7.21
CA VAL A 114 9.30 14.05 -6.79
C VAL A 114 9.00 14.11 -5.29
N GLN A 115 8.23 13.17 -4.76
CA GLN A 115 8.00 13.11 -3.31
C GLN A 115 9.31 12.92 -2.53
N ARG A 116 10.21 12.07 -3.01
CA ARG A 116 11.55 11.90 -2.40
C ARG A 116 12.39 13.18 -2.44
N MET A 117 12.26 13.99 -3.50
CA MET A 117 12.89 15.32 -3.56
C MET A 117 12.35 16.27 -2.48
N VAL A 118 11.04 16.26 -2.24
CA VAL A 118 10.40 17.07 -1.17
C VAL A 118 10.91 16.63 0.21
N ILE A 119 10.94 15.32 0.45
CA ILE A 119 11.41 14.73 1.71
C ILE A 119 12.89 15.08 1.95
N SER A 120 13.75 14.86 0.97
CA SER A 120 15.19 15.13 1.10
C SER A 120 15.49 16.60 1.33
N ARG A 121 14.76 17.49 0.66
CA ARG A 121 14.89 18.95 0.88
C ARG A 121 14.56 19.33 2.33
N ASP A 122 13.49 18.75 2.89
CA ASP A 122 13.14 19.03 4.29
C ASP A 122 14.19 18.48 5.27
N LEU A 123 14.73 17.29 5.01
CA LEU A 123 15.78 16.66 5.82
C LEU A 123 17.11 17.44 5.78
N LEU A 124 17.46 17.95 4.60
CA LEU A 124 18.75 18.62 4.36
C LEU A 124 18.67 20.14 4.58
N SER A 125 17.49 20.69 4.84
CA SER A 125 17.34 22.10 5.15
C SER A 125 17.96 22.42 6.51
N ASP A 126 18.83 23.41 6.57
CA ASP A 126 19.30 23.99 7.83
C ASP A 126 18.12 24.66 8.55
N LYS A 127 17.33 23.87 9.27
CA LYS A 127 16.29 24.42 10.16
C LYS A 127 17.01 25.18 11.25
N LYS A 128 17.23 26.50 11.08
CA LYS A 128 17.63 27.36 12.20
C LYS A 128 16.67 27.05 13.34
N LYS A 129 17.21 26.46 14.41
CA LYS A 129 16.48 26.26 15.68
C LYS A 129 16.03 27.66 16.10
N LYS A 130 14.74 27.97 15.90
CA LYS A 130 14.06 29.08 16.57
C LYS A 130 13.48 28.55 17.87
#